data_f8470d3cbf3cf76bbc3c19f2304b04e3
#
_entry.id   f8470d3cbf3cf76bbc3c19f2304b04e3
#
_cell.length_a   1.000
_cell.length_b   1.000
_cell.length_c   1.000
_cell.angle_alpha   90.00
_cell.angle_beta   90.00
_cell.angle_gamma   90.00
#
_symmetry.space_group_name_H-M   'P 1'
#
loop_
_entity.id
_entity.type
_entity.pdbx_description
1 polymer ?
#
loop_
_entity_poly.entity_id
_entity_poly.type
_entity_poly.pdbx_seq_one_letter_code
_entity_poly.pdbx_strand_id
1 'polypeptide(L)'
;MLKIKTNSKLVEPGDTFVAIKGNTVDGHKYIEEAIKKGAKFIIAEHGEYRVPTLIVPDTTEYLKEHLKEEYAKDFNNLKFIGITGTNGKTTTALLTSETLNELGESSAYIGTVGFYINGKLVKELPNTTPDILSLYNLIYEAKEQGVKYIVMEVSSHALSLGRIEGINFDAAAFTNLTEDHLDYHKTMEEYLKAKQKILTHLKPNAKMIVNNDDPHGKDFETNNTIKIGKTGDISFLDYEPDATGTKLWFKYFNRQFGTRINLLCEFNIYNYLTSLGLVTSLGFDPKEVINCAPKLKPPKGRNEVIGINGARAIIDYAHTPDAVEKIISSNREVTTGRIITIVGCGGNRDPLKRPIMGNIASNLSDFVIFTDDNPREENELDILKDILKGVKEDNFMVEPDRRKAINSGLNMIKPGDTLLILGKGHEDYQIIGKEKHHFSDKEEVEAYIQKLNQTKQATYKITIKVIFFKLTKKFMNYHQNKDKLSKIWYNNFMKVG
;
A
#
# COMPACT_ATOMS: atom_id res chain seq x y z
N MET A 1 -14.39 -21.63 8.78
CA MET A 1 -15.04 -20.31 8.98
C MET A 1 -16.00 -20.38 10.15
N LEU A 2 -16.12 -19.30 10.93
CA LEU A 2 -17.04 -19.21 12.06
C LEU A 2 -18.51 -19.28 11.58
N LYS A 3 -19.33 -19.97 12.35
CA LYS A 3 -20.80 -20.04 12.11
C LYS A 3 -21.54 -18.82 12.65
N ILE A 4 -20.89 -17.65 12.64
CA ILE A 4 -21.42 -16.36 13.05
C ILE A 4 -21.41 -15.46 11.82
N LYS A 5 -22.49 -14.73 11.59
CA LYS A 5 -22.64 -13.78 10.48
C LYS A 5 -23.26 -12.48 10.97
N THR A 6 -22.76 -11.37 10.45
CA THR A 6 -23.29 -10.02 10.65
C THR A 6 -23.94 -9.45 9.38
N ASN A 7 -23.78 -10.15 8.24
CA ASN A 7 -24.37 -9.82 6.97
C ASN A 7 -25.39 -10.92 6.59
N SER A 8 -26.69 -10.56 6.50
CA SER A 8 -27.78 -11.48 6.17
C SER A 8 -27.57 -12.19 4.83
N LYS A 9 -26.89 -11.55 3.87
CA LYS A 9 -26.61 -12.13 2.54
C LYS A 9 -25.65 -13.33 2.61
N LEU A 10 -24.83 -13.41 3.64
CA LEU A 10 -23.82 -14.46 3.84
C LEU A 10 -24.27 -15.58 4.78
N VAL A 11 -25.49 -15.51 5.29
CA VAL A 11 -26.04 -16.52 6.20
C VAL A 11 -26.27 -17.82 5.45
N GLU A 12 -25.83 -18.91 6.06
CA GLU A 12 -26.05 -20.31 5.66
C GLU A 12 -26.89 -21.05 6.70
N PRO A 13 -27.52 -22.16 6.33
CA PRO A 13 -28.31 -22.96 7.26
C PRO A 13 -27.48 -23.40 8.49
N GLY A 14 -27.98 -23.05 9.67
CA GLY A 14 -27.33 -23.38 10.94
C GLY A 14 -26.46 -22.29 11.53
N ASP A 15 -26.28 -21.16 10.85
CA ASP A 15 -25.51 -20.02 11.37
C ASP A 15 -26.26 -19.26 12.48
N THR A 16 -25.48 -18.55 13.30
CA THR A 16 -25.93 -17.51 14.21
C THR A 16 -25.82 -16.15 13.50
N PHE A 17 -26.90 -15.40 13.47
CA PHE A 17 -26.90 -14.05 12.94
C PHE A 17 -26.86 -13.03 14.08
N VAL A 18 -25.89 -12.11 14.04
CA VAL A 18 -25.75 -11.00 14.99
C VAL A 18 -26.16 -9.71 14.29
N ALA A 19 -27.22 -9.08 14.77
CA ALA A 19 -27.80 -7.86 14.21
C ALA A 19 -27.03 -6.61 14.69
N ILE A 20 -25.94 -6.28 14.02
CA ILE A 20 -25.09 -5.12 14.36
C ILE A 20 -25.77 -3.82 13.92
N LYS A 21 -25.85 -2.85 14.83
CA LYS A 21 -26.27 -1.49 14.54
C LYS A 21 -25.08 -0.66 14.08
N GLY A 22 -24.90 -0.55 12.77
CA GLY A 22 -23.85 0.28 12.17
C GLY A 22 -24.27 1.74 12.00
N ASN A 23 -23.31 2.61 11.65
CA ASN A 23 -23.55 4.05 11.47
C ASN A 23 -24.53 4.38 10.32
N THR A 24 -24.56 3.56 9.27
CA THR A 24 -25.38 3.76 8.06
C THR A 24 -26.48 2.73 7.91
N VAL A 25 -26.30 1.56 8.47
CA VAL A 25 -27.22 0.42 8.30
C VAL A 25 -27.46 -0.23 9.66
N ASP A 26 -28.72 -0.46 9.99
CA ASP A 26 -29.14 -1.21 11.16
C ASP A 26 -29.41 -2.66 10.78
N GLY A 27 -28.60 -3.58 11.30
CA GLY A 27 -28.68 -5.02 11.06
C GLY A 27 -29.97 -5.66 11.49
N HIS A 28 -30.70 -5.06 12.46
CA HIS A 28 -31.99 -5.57 12.92
C HIS A 28 -33.05 -5.64 11.79
N LYS A 29 -32.96 -4.74 10.80
CA LYS A 29 -33.84 -4.75 9.63
C LYS A 29 -33.69 -5.99 8.75
N TYR A 30 -32.63 -6.75 8.91
CA TYR A 30 -32.26 -7.90 8.09
C TYR A 30 -32.42 -9.25 8.82
N ILE A 31 -32.92 -9.26 10.06
CA ILE A 31 -33.09 -10.47 10.86
C ILE A 31 -34.03 -11.46 10.14
N GLU A 32 -35.17 -10.99 9.61
CA GLU A 32 -36.10 -11.85 8.89
C GLU A 32 -35.48 -12.45 7.61
N GLU A 33 -34.61 -11.72 6.92
CA GLU A 33 -33.87 -12.26 5.78
C GLU A 33 -32.89 -13.35 6.23
N ALA A 34 -32.16 -13.11 7.33
CA ALA A 34 -31.24 -14.09 7.91
C ALA A 34 -31.96 -15.38 8.32
N ILE A 35 -33.14 -15.27 8.95
CA ILE A 35 -33.98 -16.40 9.33
C ILE A 35 -34.44 -17.18 8.11
N LYS A 36 -34.91 -16.49 7.04
CA LYS A 36 -35.32 -17.14 5.77
C LYS A 36 -34.18 -17.92 5.12
N LYS A 37 -32.95 -17.47 5.29
CA LYS A 37 -31.74 -18.16 4.81
C LYS A 37 -31.27 -19.29 5.71
N GLY A 38 -31.90 -19.49 6.86
CA GLY A 38 -31.63 -20.63 7.73
C GLY A 38 -30.79 -20.32 8.96
N ALA A 39 -30.71 -19.04 9.39
CA ALA A 39 -30.15 -18.73 10.68
C ALA A 39 -30.92 -19.49 11.78
N LYS A 40 -30.19 -20.21 12.62
CA LYS A 40 -30.77 -21.00 13.72
C LYS A 40 -30.86 -20.22 15.02
N PHE A 41 -30.06 -19.20 15.17
CA PHE A 41 -29.98 -18.38 16.37
C PHE A 41 -29.80 -16.90 15.99
N ILE A 42 -30.44 -16.02 16.72
CA ILE A 42 -30.35 -14.57 16.54
C ILE A 42 -29.76 -13.93 17.80
N ILE A 43 -28.90 -12.95 17.61
CA ILE A 43 -28.45 -12.03 18.66
C ILE A 43 -28.89 -10.63 18.23
N ALA A 44 -29.69 -9.98 19.07
CA ALA A 44 -30.32 -8.70 18.78
C ALA A 44 -30.41 -7.84 20.04
N GLU A 45 -30.65 -6.54 19.88
CA GLU A 45 -30.84 -5.59 20.98
C GLU A 45 -32.33 -5.52 21.42
N HIS A 46 -33.23 -5.93 20.56
CA HIS A 46 -34.69 -5.91 20.79
C HIS A 46 -35.44 -6.83 19.80
N GLY A 47 -36.71 -7.05 20.06
CA GLY A 47 -37.61 -7.78 19.18
C GLY A 47 -37.91 -9.22 19.63
N GLU A 48 -38.93 -9.82 19.02
CA GLU A 48 -39.30 -11.23 19.17
C GLU A 48 -39.28 -11.89 17.80
N TYR A 49 -38.65 -13.03 17.69
CA TYR A 49 -38.44 -13.72 16.42
C TYR A 49 -38.80 -15.20 16.53
N ARG A 50 -39.10 -15.81 15.41
CA ARG A 50 -39.55 -17.23 15.33
C ARG A 50 -38.48 -18.28 15.55
N VAL A 51 -37.23 -17.85 15.78
CA VAL A 51 -36.09 -18.72 16.11
C VAL A 51 -35.53 -18.32 17.47
N PRO A 52 -34.79 -19.20 18.16
CA PRO A 52 -34.15 -18.86 19.44
C PRO A 52 -33.33 -17.57 19.30
N THR A 53 -33.56 -16.64 20.24
CA THR A 53 -32.98 -15.30 20.20
C THR A 53 -32.41 -14.92 21.56
N LEU A 54 -31.21 -14.38 21.58
CA LEU A 54 -30.63 -13.73 22.73
C LEU A 54 -30.75 -12.22 22.56
N ILE A 55 -31.39 -11.58 23.53
CA ILE A 55 -31.46 -10.11 23.60
C ILE A 55 -30.34 -9.62 24.49
N VAL A 56 -29.53 -8.69 23.94
CA VAL A 56 -28.36 -8.08 24.62
C VAL A 56 -28.45 -6.56 24.56
N PRO A 57 -27.85 -5.82 25.50
CA PRO A 57 -27.89 -4.36 25.49
C PRO A 57 -27.17 -3.73 24.27
N ASP A 58 -26.10 -4.36 23.79
CA ASP A 58 -25.27 -3.94 22.67
C ASP A 58 -24.74 -5.18 21.94
N THR A 59 -25.17 -5.36 20.70
CA THR A 59 -24.77 -6.51 19.88
C THR A 59 -23.31 -6.43 19.43
N THR A 60 -22.73 -5.23 19.32
CA THR A 60 -21.35 -5.03 18.94
C THR A 60 -20.42 -5.43 20.06
N GLU A 61 -20.69 -4.97 21.29
CA GLU A 61 -19.89 -5.35 22.46
C GLU A 61 -20.03 -6.84 22.77
N TYR A 62 -21.25 -7.38 22.70
CA TYR A 62 -21.47 -8.82 22.85
C TYR A 62 -20.62 -9.64 21.87
N LEU A 63 -20.61 -9.25 20.58
CA LEU A 63 -19.83 -9.96 19.56
C LEU A 63 -18.33 -9.95 19.87
N LYS A 64 -17.79 -8.82 20.32
CA LYS A 64 -16.37 -8.69 20.69
C LYS A 64 -16.01 -9.60 21.87
N GLU A 65 -16.82 -9.54 22.94
CA GLU A 65 -16.62 -10.37 24.13
C GLU A 65 -16.74 -11.86 23.79
N HIS A 66 -17.78 -12.24 23.05
CA HIS A 66 -17.99 -13.62 22.62
C HIS A 66 -16.84 -14.16 21.78
N LEU A 67 -16.36 -13.39 20.80
CA LEU A 67 -15.21 -13.80 19.99
C LEU A 67 -13.95 -13.93 20.82
N LYS A 68 -13.71 -13.01 21.74
CA LYS A 68 -12.56 -13.03 22.63
C LYS A 68 -12.57 -14.25 23.57
N GLU A 69 -13.70 -14.53 24.21
CA GLU A 69 -13.81 -15.61 25.19
C GLU A 69 -13.81 -16.99 24.57
N GLU A 70 -14.54 -17.17 23.47
CA GLU A 70 -14.76 -18.49 22.88
C GLU A 70 -13.68 -18.85 21.86
N TYR A 71 -13.19 -17.88 21.08
CA TYR A 71 -12.38 -18.17 19.89
C TYR A 71 -10.93 -17.70 19.97
N ALA A 72 -10.59 -16.67 20.77
CA ALA A 72 -9.20 -16.19 20.83
C ALA A 72 -8.22 -17.23 21.36
N LYS A 73 -8.67 -18.14 22.21
CA LYS A 73 -7.87 -19.28 22.70
C LYS A 73 -7.35 -20.21 21.60
N ASP A 74 -8.06 -20.28 20.46
CA ASP A 74 -7.65 -21.10 19.32
C ASP A 74 -6.43 -20.54 18.61
N PHE A 75 -6.05 -19.30 18.91
CA PHE A 75 -4.92 -18.59 18.32
C PHE A 75 -3.62 -18.70 19.13
N ASN A 76 -3.61 -19.43 20.24
CA ASN A 76 -2.48 -19.52 21.17
C ASN A 76 -1.17 -20.01 20.51
N ASN A 77 -1.26 -20.77 19.41
CA ASN A 77 -0.10 -21.25 18.68
C ASN A 77 0.35 -20.30 17.55
N LEU A 78 -0.37 -19.21 17.35
CA LEU A 78 -0.01 -18.19 16.37
C LEU A 78 0.83 -17.09 17.04
N LYS A 79 1.76 -16.54 16.27
CA LYS A 79 2.53 -15.36 16.64
C LYS A 79 1.95 -14.14 15.92
N PHE A 80 1.57 -13.13 16.69
CA PHE A 80 0.98 -11.90 16.16
C PHE A 80 1.98 -10.75 16.20
N ILE A 81 2.08 -10.03 15.08
CA ILE A 81 2.92 -8.84 14.93
C ILE A 81 2.01 -7.69 14.48
N GLY A 82 1.95 -6.62 15.28
CA GLY A 82 1.11 -5.46 15.02
C GLY A 82 1.91 -4.21 14.67
N ILE A 83 1.54 -3.51 13.59
CA ILE A 83 2.22 -2.28 13.18
C ILE A 83 1.21 -1.12 13.15
N THR A 84 1.46 -0.09 13.96
CA THR A 84 0.69 1.15 13.97
C THR A 84 1.55 2.37 13.62
N GLY A 85 0.91 3.48 13.31
CA GLY A 85 1.51 4.76 12.95
C GLY A 85 0.67 5.47 11.88
N THR A 86 1.06 6.65 11.44
CA THR A 86 0.39 7.34 10.33
C THR A 86 0.87 6.78 9.00
N ASN A 87 2.15 6.83 8.73
CA ASN A 87 2.79 6.38 7.49
C ASN A 87 3.68 5.14 7.75
N GLY A 88 3.99 4.36 6.71
CA GLY A 88 4.94 3.25 6.79
C GLY A 88 4.37 1.90 7.25
N LYS A 89 3.14 1.81 7.78
CA LYS A 89 2.52 0.57 8.25
C LYS A 89 2.56 -0.56 7.20
N THR A 90 2.06 -0.29 6.01
CA THR A 90 1.96 -1.27 4.92
C THR A 90 3.33 -1.79 4.52
N THR A 91 4.28 -0.89 4.29
CA THR A 91 5.64 -1.26 3.90
C THR A 91 6.31 -2.10 4.98
N THR A 92 6.27 -1.63 6.24
CA THR A 92 6.85 -2.37 7.37
C THR A 92 6.22 -3.74 7.55
N ALA A 93 4.89 -3.84 7.48
CA ALA A 93 4.19 -5.11 7.67
C ALA A 93 4.50 -6.12 6.55
N LEU A 94 4.53 -5.67 5.30
CA LEU A 94 4.89 -6.54 4.18
C LEU A 94 6.35 -6.96 4.24
N LEU A 95 7.30 -6.05 4.50
CA LEU A 95 8.70 -6.40 4.69
C LEU A 95 8.88 -7.43 5.81
N THR A 96 8.13 -7.28 6.91
CA THR A 96 8.17 -8.23 8.03
C THR A 96 7.66 -9.62 7.61
N SER A 97 6.51 -9.67 6.92
CA SER A 97 5.94 -10.92 6.43
C SER A 97 6.84 -11.60 5.37
N GLU A 98 7.37 -10.83 4.41
CA GLU A 98 8.29 -11.34 3.39
C GLU A 98 9.60 -11.84 4.01
N THR A 99 10.15 -11.13 4.99
CA THR A 99 11.36 -11.57 5.72
C THR A 99 11.13 -12.91 6.41
N LEU A 100 9.98 -13.09 7.07
CA LEU A 100 9.63 -14.38 7.68
C LEU A 100 9.53 -15.51 6.63
N ASN A 101 8.92 -15.22 5.47
CA ASN A 101 8.84 -16.20 4.38
C ASN A 101 10.23 -16.55 3.80
N GLU A 102 11.14 -15.56 3.65
CA GLU A 102 12.52 -15.78 3.18
C GLU A 102 13.35 -16.60 4.19
N LEU A 103 13.02 -16.52 5.47
CA LEU A 103 13.58 -17.37 6.54
C LEU A 103 12.98 -18.78 6.58
N GLY A 104 12.06 -19.09 5.68
CA GLY A 104 11.41 -20.41 5.61
C GLY A 104 10.22 -20.60 6.54
N GLU A 105 9.72 -19.54 7.16
CA GLU A 105 8.54 -19.55 8.00
C GLU A 105 7.26 -19.24 7.20
N SER A 106 6.13 -19.79 7.67
CA SER A 106 4.83 -19.49 7.06
C SER A 106 4.20 -18.27 7.71
N SER A 107 3.97 -17.21 6.94
CA SER A 107 3.37 -15.97 7.42
C SER A 107 2.15 -15.55 6.63
N ALA A 108 1.23 -14.85 7.30
CA ALA A 108 0.15 -14.12 6.65
C ALA A 108 0.30 -12.62 6.93
N TYR A 109 -0.04 -11.81 5.94
CA TYR A 109 -0.17 -10.37 6.07
C TYR A 109 -1.65 -9.97 5.97
N ILE A 110 -2.10 -9.09 6.86
CA ILE A 110 -3.45 -8.50 6.86
C ILE A 110 -3.29 -6.98 6.89
N GLY A 111 -3.70 -6.30 5.84
CA GLY A 111 -3.55 -4.84 5.77
C GLY A 111 -4.16 -4.20 4.54
N THR A 112 -3.72 -2.99 4.25
CA THR A 112 -4.28 -2.10 3.22
C THR A 112 -4.30 -2.73 1.82
N VAL A 113 -3.27 -3.50 1.47
CA VAL A 113 -3.16 -4.10 0.13
C VAL A 113 -3.80 -5.49 0.04
N GLY A 114 -4.46 -5.94 1.11
CA GLY A 114 -5.22 -7.19 1.11
C GLY A 114 -4.79 -8.18 2.19
N PHE A 115 -5.24 -9.41 2.03
CA PHE A 115 -4.85 -10.57 2.82
C PHE A 115 -3.95 -11.49 1.99
N TYR A 116 -2.74 -11.70 2.48
CA TYR A 116 -1.73 -12.53 1.82
C TYR A 116 -1.35 -13.71 2.71
N ILE A 117 -1.10 -14.86 2.10
CA ILE A 117 -0.50 -16.02 2.75
C ILE A 117 0.74 -16.42 1.97
N ASN A 118 1.89 -16.49 2.65
CA ASN A 118 3.19 -16.84 2.06
C ASN A 118 3.50 -16.01 0.79
N GLY A 119 3.28 -14.69 0.87
CA GLY A 119 3.52 -13.74 -0.21
C GLY A 119 2.52 -13.76 -1.37
N LYS A 120 1.46 -14.58 -1.30
CA LYS A 120 0.41 -14.64 -2.34
C LYS A 120 -0.86 -13.96 -1.87
N LEU A 121 -1.41 -13.07 -2.70
CA LEU A 121 -2.71 -12.45 -2.44
C LEU A 121 -3.80 -13.53 -2.45
N VAL A 122 -4.53 -13.63 -1.34
CA VAL A 122 -5.69 -14.51 -1.17
C VAL A 122 -6.98 -13.73 -1.36
N LYS A 123 -7.03 -12.51 -0.80
CA LYS A 123 -8.26 -11.70 -0.80
C LYS A 123 -7.95 -10.21 -0.67
N GLU A 124 -8.65 -9.39 -1.42
CA GLU A 124 -8.68 -7.94 -1.19
C GLU A 124 -9.51 -7.62 0.05
N LEU A 125 -9.12 -6.57 0.76
CA LEU A 125 -9.80 -6.14 1.97
C LEU A 125 -10.36 -4.72 1.81
N PRO A 126 -11.58 -4.44 2.34
CA PRO A 126 -12.19 -3.12 2.22
C PRO A 126 -11.56 -2.08 3.13
N ASN A 127 -10.82 -2.50 4.14
CA ASN A 127 -10.19 -1.65 5.16
C ASN A 127 -8.83 -2.19 5.54
N THR A 128 -7.93 -1.29 5.94
CA THR A 128 -6.58 -1.62 6.45
C THR A 128 -6.62 -2.66 7.57
N THR A 129 -7.54 -2.51 8.51
CA THR A 129 -7.83 -3.49 9.56
C THR A 129 -9.32 -3.83 9.47
N PRO A 130 -9.71 -5.05 9.11
CA PRO A 130 -11.10 -5.48 8.98
C PRO A 130 -11.90 -5.33 10.28
N ASP A 131 -13.23 -5.45 10.20
CA ASP A 131 -14.05 -5.65 11.38
C ASP A 131 -13.65 -6.94 12.12
N ILE A 132 -14.02 -7.02 13.39
CA ILE A 132 -13.54 -8.10 14.26
C ILE A 132 -13.92 -9.50 13.76
N LEU A 133 -15.14 -9.70 13.28
CA LEU A 133 -15.58 -11.00 12.77
C LEU A 133 -14.85 -11.39 11.48
N SER A 134 -14.69 -10.45 10.57
CA SER A 134 -13.89 -10.64 9.36
C SER A 134 -12.44 -10.96 9.70
N LEU A 135 -11.85 -10.25 10.66
CA LEU A 135 -10.48 -10.48 11.09
C LEU A 135 -10.30 -11.89 11.67
N TYR A 136 -11.20 -12.33 12.56
CA TYR A 136 -11.15 -13.68 13.10
C TYR A 136 -11.26 -14.76 12.02
N ASN A 137 -12.15 -14.58 11.04
CA ASN A 137 -12.26 -15.51 9.92
C ASN A 137 -10.98 -15.59 9.08
N LEU A 138 -10.30 -14.46 8.82
CA LEU A 138 -9.01 -14.45 8.11
C LEU A 138 -7.92 -15.16 8.91
N ILE A 139 -7.89 -14.98 10.24
CA ILE A 139 -6.93 -15.68 11.12
C ILE A 139 -7.18 -17.20 11.10
N TYR A 140 -8.45 -17.63 11.15
CA TYR A 140 -8.78 -19.05 11.01
C TYR A 140 -8.36 -19.61 9.65
N GLU A 141 -8.62 -18.88 8.57
CA GLU A 141 -8.19 -19.27 7.22
C GLU A 141 -6.66 -19.42 7.13
N ALA A 142 -5.92 -18.47 7.70
CA ALA A 142 -4.46 -18.54 7.78
C ALA A 142 -3.99 -19.76 8.60
N LYS A 143 -4.61 -20.00 9.75
CA LYS A 143 -4.31 -21.14 10.64
C LYS A 143 -4.55 -22.48 9.94
N GLU A 144 -5.67 -22.64 9.25
CA GLU A 144 -6.01 -23.85 8.47
C GLU A 144 -4.98 -24.12 7.35
N GLN A 145 -4.33 -23.06 6.82
CA GLN A 145 -3.25 -23.18 5.83
C GLN A 145 -1.85 -23.34 6.45
N GLY A 146 -1.77 -23.56 7.75
CA GLY A 146 -0.50 -23.85 8.46
C GLY A 146 0.37 -22.60 8.70
N VAL A 147 -0.22 -21.41 8.63
CA VAL A 147 0.47 -20.16 8.98
C VAL A 147 0.84 -20.16 10.46
N LYS A 148 2.05 -19.68 10.77
CA LYS A 148 2.56 -19.53 12.15
C LYS A 148 2.58 -18.06 12.61
N TYR A 149 2.79 -17.13 11.69
CA TYR A 149 2.98 -15.71 11.96
C TYR A 149 1.91 -14.88 11.27
N ILE A 150 1.18 -14.07 12.03
CA ILE A 150 0.22 -13.10 11.51
C ILE A 150 0.80 -11.70 11.66
N VAL A 151 1.13 -11.07 10.55
CA VAL A 151 1.62 -9.68 10.51
C VAL A 151 0.48 -8.78 10.05
N MET A 152 0.09 -7.81 10.88
CA MET A 152 -1.07 -7.00 10.57
C MET A 152 -0.85 -5.51 10.79
N GLU A 153 -1.44 -4.73 9.90
CA GLU A 153 -1.57 -3.30 10.10
C GLU A 153 -2.68 -3.02 11.11
N VAL A 154 -2.37 -2.18 12.10
CA VAL A 154 -3.29 -1.79 13.17
C VAL A 154 -3.61 -0.30 13.04
N SER A 155 -4.74 0.01 12.42
CA SER A 155 -5.20 1.39 12.24
C SER A 155 -5.74 1.99 13.53
N SER A 156 -5.69 3.32 13.66
CA SER A 156 -6.27 4.03 14.81
C SER A 156 -7.79 3.80 14.95
N HIS A 157 -8.48 3.71 13.81
CA HIS A 157 -9.90 3.35 13.79
C HIS A 157 -10.14 1.96 14.38
N ALA A 158 -9.30 0.97 14.03
CA ALA A 158 -9.43 -0.38 14.56
C ALA A 158 -9.24 -0.42 16.07
N LEU A 159 -8.25 0.32 16.58
CA LEU A 159 -7.99 0.45 18.01
C LEU A 159 -9.13 1.19 18.75
N SER A 160 -9.69 2.23 18.12
CA SER A 160 -10.82 2.96 18.71
C SER A 160 -12.11 2.13 18.73
N LEU A 161 -12.33 1.31 17.71
CA LEU A 161 -13.55 0.51 17.55
C LEU A 161 -13.43 -0.90 18.15
N GLY A 162 -12.29 -1.27 18.73
CA GLY A 162 -12.07 -2.60 19.32
C GLY A 162 -12.07 -3.74 18.30
N ARG A 163 -11.62 -3.50 17.07
CA ARG A 163 -11.62 -4.52 16.01
C ARG A 163 -10.61 -5.63 16.23
N ILE A 164 -9.66 -5.43 17.12
CA ILE A 164 -8.60 -6.40 17.44
C ILE A 164 -8.72 -7.01 18.83
N GLU A 165 -9.89 -6.87 19.48
CA GLU A 165 -10.13 -7.48 20.79
C GLU A 165 -9.85 -8.99 20.77
N GLY A 166 -9.19 -9.48 21.83
CA GLY A 166 -8.76 -10.88 21.93
C GLY A 166 -7.45 -11.21 21.19
N ILE A 167 -6.89 -10.29 20.40
CA ILE A 167 -5.58 -10.47 19.74
C ILE A 167 -4.50 -9.80 20.57
N ASN A 168 -3.46 -10.56 20.94
CA ASN A 168 -2.33 -10.07 21.71
C ASN A 168 -1.03 -10.29 20.92
N PHE A 169 -0.23 -9.23 20.76
CA PHE A 169 0.96 -9.20 19.95
C PHE A 169 2.18 -9.78 20.68
N ASP A 170 2.95 -10.61 19.98
CA ASP A 170 4.29 -11.07 20.38
C ASP A 170 5.34 -10.00 20.15
N ALA A 171 5.12 -9.14 19.17
CA ALA A 171 5.88 -7.92 18.91
C ALA A 171 4.98 -6.87 18.25
N ALA A 172 5.22 -5.60 18.53
CA ALA A 172 4.51 -4.52 17.84
C ALA A 172 5.46 -3.37 17.49
N ALA A 173 5.02 -2.49 16.57
CA ALA A 173 5.81 -1.34 16.17
C ALA A 173 4.96 -0.06 16.09
N PHE A 174 5.60 1.06 16.39
CA PHE A 174 5.16 2.41 16.12
C PHE A 174 6.09 3.07 15.10
N THR A 175 5.55 3.48 13.95
CA THR A 175 6.35 4.07 12.87
C THR A 175 6.50 5.58 12.99
N ASN A 176 5.39 6.31 13.08
CA ASN A 176 5.35 7.78 13.23
C ASN A 176 3.94 8.27 13.52
N LEU A 177 3.84 9.56 13.93
CA LEU A 177 2.58 10.27 14.08
C LEU A 177 2.63 11.63 13.36
N THR A 178 1.89 11.78 12.28
CA THR A 178 1.68 13.04 11.56
C THR A 178 0.20 13.28 11.36
N GLU A 179 -0.19 14.49 10.97
CA GLU A 179 -1.58 14.86 10.82
C GLU A 179 -2.30 13.99 9.77
N ASP A 180 -3.33 13.27 10.22
CA ASP A 180 -4.24 12.50 9.40
C ASP A 180 -5.49 12.13 10.22
N HIS A 181 -6.61 11.80 9.57
CA HIS A 181 -7.84 11.31 10.20
C HIS A 181 -8.44 12.23 11.28
N LEU A 182 -8.21 13.56 11.22
CA LEU A 182 -8.82 14.51 12.17
C LEU A 182 -10.33 14.70 11.94
N ASP A 183 -10.84 14.31 10.78
CA ASP A 183 -12.27 14.16 10.51
C ASP A 183 -12.94 13.18 11.50
N TYR A 184 -12.22 12.13 11.90
CA TYR A 184 -12.67 11.11 12.86
C TYR A 184 -12.21 11.42 14.30
N HIS A 185 -10.90 11.62 14.51
CA HIS A 185 -10.31 11.75 15.86
C HIS A 185 -10.43 13.16 16.47
N LYS A 186 -10.81 14.17 15.67
CA LYS A 186 -10.97 15.58 16.06
C LYS A 186 -9.67 16.29 16.42
N THR A 187 -8.79 15.71 17.21
CA THR A 187 -7.52 16.29 17.65
C THR A 187 -6.36 15.30 17.51
N MET A 188 -5.14 15.83 17.39
CA MET A 188 -3.93 15.02 17.37
C MET A 188 -3.73 14.24 18.69
N GLU A 189 -4.18 14.79 19.82
CA GLU A 189 -4.11 14.11 21.11
C GLU A 189 -5.01 12.87 21.15
N GLU A 190 -6.25 12.97 20.65
CA GLU A 190 -7.16 11.81 20.55
C GLU A 190 -6.63 10.78 19.56
N TYR A 191 -6.03 11.23 18.46
CA TYR A 191 -5.40 10.36 17.48
C TYR A 191 -4.21 9.58 18.09
N LEU A 192 -3.34 10.26 18.86
CA LEU A 192 -2.25 9.63 19.61
C LEU A 192 -2.80 8.60 20.62
N LYS A 193 -3.75 8.99 21.46
CA LYS A 193 -4.38 8.09 22.45
C LYS A 193 -5.01 6.86 21.80
N ALA A 194 -5.62 7.03 20.63
CA ALA A 194 -6.18 5.91 19.88
C ALA A 194 -5.10 4.91 19.46
N LYS A 195 -3.95 5.39 18.97
CA LYS A 195 -2.83 4.50 18.58
C LYS A 195 -2.14 3.86 19.79
N GLN A 196 -2.02 4.59 20.89
CA GLN A 196 -1.42 4.06 22.13
C GLN A 196 -2.15 2.82 22.68
N LYS A 197 -3.43 2.62 22.34
CA LYS A 197 -4.16 1.40 22.72
C LYS A 197 -3.49 0.12 22.23
N ILE A 198 -2.61 0.14 21.21
CA ILE A 198 -1.83 -1.04 20.83
C ILE A 198 -1.00 -1.60 21.98
N LEU A 199 -0.58 -0.74 22.92
CA LEU A 199 0.20 -1.16 24.08
C LEU A 199 -0.59 -2.09 25.02
N THR A 200 -1.91 -1.95 25.08
CA THR A 200 -2.78 -2.83 25.89
C THR A 200 -2.95 -4.22 25.28
N HIS A 201 -2.54 -4.38 24.02
CA HIS A 201 -2.57 -5.64 23.28
C HIS A 201 -1.19 -6.34 23.23
N LEU A 202 -0.20 -5.87 24.00
CA LEU A 202 1.10 -6.54 24.05
C LEU A 202 1.05 -7.72 25.03
N LYS A 203 1.62 -8.86 24.63
CA LYS A 203 1.89 -9.97 25.57
C LYS A 203 2.94 -9.54 26.62
N PRO A 204 3.00 -10.17 27.80
CA PRO A 204 3.86 -9.73 28.90
C PRO A 204 5.33 -9.49 28.55
N ASN A 205 5.91 -10.25 27.63
CA ASN A 205 7.32 -10.12 27.24
C ASN A 205 7.50 -9.61 25.80
N ALA A 206 6.42 -9.13 25.20
CA ALA A 206 6.47 -8.60 23.83
C ALA A 206 7.42 -7.42 23.72
N LYS A 207 8.10 -7.32 22.57
CA LYS A 207 8.93 -6.15 22.26
C LYS A 207 8.09 -5.10 21.54
N MET A 208 8.30 -3.85 21.91
CA MET A 208 7.77 -2.69 21.20
C MET A 208 8.90 -2.03 20.41
N ILE A 209 8.78 -1.99 19.08
CA ILE A 209 9.75 -1.34 18.20
C ILE A 209 9.28 0.09 17.97
N VAL A 210 10.12 1.07 18.30
CA VAL A 210 9.72 2.48 18.31
C VAL A 210 10.67 3.31 17.46
N ASN A 211 10.11 4.13 16.59
CA ASN A 211 10.87 5.16 15.89
C ASN A 211 11.30 6.25 16.90
N ASN A 212 12.59 6.29 17.23
CA ASN A 212 13.16 7.19 18.21
C ASN A 212 13.30 8.63 17.70
N ASP A 213 13.26 8.84 16.38
CA ASP A 213 13.36 10.17 15.78
C ASP A 213 11.97 10.83 15.61
N ASP A 214 10.89 10.10 15.87
CA ASP A 214 9.53 10.67 15.94
C ASP A 214 9.31 11.29 17.33
N PRO A 215 8.81 12.54 17.43
CA PRO A 215 8.56 13.21 18.71
C PRO A 215 7.67 12.41 19.67
N HIS A 216 6.78 11.59 19.11
CA HIS A 216 5.85 10.73 19.85
C HIS A 216 6.39 9.31 20.12
N GLY A 217 7.61 9.00 19.68
CA GLY A 217 8.22 7.69 19.94
C GLY A 217 8.21 7.31 21.40
N LYS A 218 8.59 8.24 22.31
CA LYS A 218 8.57 8.05 23.76
C LYS A 218 7.20 7.66 24.32
N ASP A 219 6.11 8.06 23.68
CA ASP A 219 4.75 7.80 24.12
C ASP A 219 4.32 6.33 23.88
N PHE A 220 5.15 5.55 23.18
CA PHE A 220 4.97 4.11 22.92
C PHE A 220 6.02 3.23 23.61
N GLU A 221 6.90 3.81 24.44
CA GLU A 221 7.92 3.04 25.14
C GLU A 221 7.32 2.14 26.23
N THR A 222 7.90 0.95 26.34
CA THR A 222 7.64 -0.05 27.40
C THR A 222 8.96 -0.48 28.02
N ASN A 223 8.93 -1.32 29.05
CA ASN A 223 10.14 -1.91 29.63
C ASN A 223 10.90 -2.81 28.63
N ASN A 224 10.28 -3.20 27.51
CA ASN A 224 10.84 -4.06 26.49
C ASN A 224 10.91 -3.37 25.12
N THR A 225 11.26 -2.10 25.09
CA THR A 225 11.35 -1.32 23.85
C THR A 225 12.69 -1.56 23.14
N ILE A 226 12.65 -1.59 21.80
CA ILE A 226 13.81 -1.47 20.90
C ILE A 226 13.62 -0.18 20.11
N LYS A 227 14.58 0.72 20.21
CA LYS A 227 14.56 2.02 19.54
C LYS A 227 15.25 1.95 18.19
N ILE A 228 14.59 2.45 17.15
CA ILE A 228 15.18 2.53 15.79
C ILE A 228 15.27 3.98 15.31
N GLY A 229 16.22 4.30 14.46
CA GLY A 229 16.36 5.64 13.86
C GLY A 229 17.77 6.04 13.55
N LYS A 230 18.05 7.35 13.57
CA LYS A 230 19.42 7.92 13.50
C LYS A 230 20.20 7.62 14.77
N THR A 231 19.48 7.46 15.86
CA THR A 231 20.01 7.03 17.15
C THR A 231 19.12 5.93 17.71
N GLY A 232 19.64 5.10 18.63
CA GLY A 232 18.91 4.01 19.26
C GLY A 232 19.64 2.68 19.18
N ASP A 233 18.92 1.60 19.48
CA ASP A 233 19.45 0.23 19.52
C ASP A 233 19.74 -0.29 18.10
N ILE A 234 18.93 0.10 17.13
CA ILE A 234 19.14 -0.17 15.70
C ILE A 234 19.16 1.18 15.00
N SER A 235 20.35 1.63 14.58
CA SER A 235 20.51 2.97 14.03
C SER A 235 21.30 2.96 12.73
N PHE A 236 20.78 3.63 11.69
CA PHE A 236 21.56 3.77 10.46
C PHE A 236 22.68 4.79 10.62
N LEU A 237 23.81 4.50 10.00
CA LEU A 237 25.04 5.30 10.06
C LEU A 237 25.21 6.13 8.80
N ASP A 238 24.95 5.50 7.65
CA ASP A 238 25.10 6.09 6.33
C ASP A 238 24.28 5.31 5.31
N TYR A 239 23.94 5.94 4.18
CA TYR A 239 23.27 5.29 3.09
C TYR A 239 23.61 5.90 1.73
N GLU A 240 23.65 5.07 0.70
CA GLU A 240 23.86 5.46 -0.69
C GLU A 240 22.69 4.99 -1.55
N PRO A 241 21.76 5.87 -1.92
CA PRO A 241 20.69 5.51 -2.84
C PRO A 241 21.19 5.44 -4.28
N ASP A 242 20.64 4.51 -5.07
CA ASP A 242 20.82 4.46 -6.52
C ASP A 242 19.46 4.35 -7.24
N ALA A 243 19.46 4.08 -8.55
CA ALA A 243 18.22 4.02 -9.34
C ALA A 243 17.25 2.91 -8.90
N THR A 244 17.68 1.90 -8.16
CA THR A 244 16.94 0.65 -7.88
C THR A 244 16.85 0.28 -6.42
N GLY A 245 17.52 1.00 -5.53
CA GLY A 245 17.54 0.71 -4.10
C GLY A 245 18.56 1.55 -3.34
N THR A 246 18.88 1.11 -2.14
CA THR A 246 19.75 1.83 -1.22
C THR A 246 20.76 0.87 -0.59
N LYS A 247 22.04 1.19 -0.67
CA LYS A 247 23.06 0.58 0.19
C LYS A 247 22.95 1.24 1.56
N LEU A 248 22.97 0.44 2.61
CA LEU A 248 22.71 0.89 3.97
C LEU A 248 23.79 0.34 4.91
N TRP A 249 24.39 1.23 5.70
CA TRP A 249 25.26 0.88 6.83
C TRP A 249 24.58 1.29 8.14
N PHE A 250 24.53 0.37 9.09
CA PHE A 250 23.80 0.58 10.33
C PHE A 250 24.39 -0.20 11.49
N LYS A 251 24.03 0.20 12.70
CA LYS A 251 24.28 -0.54 13.94
C LYS A 251 23.05 -1.36 14.29
N TYR A 252 23.29 -2.59 14.70
CA TYR A 252 22.32 -3.41 15.42
C TYR A 252 22.91 -3.65 16.81
N PHE A 253 22.41 -2.95 17.81
CA PHE A 253 23.03 -2.80 19.13
C PHE A 253 24.50 -2.38 19.00
N ASN A 254 25.44 -3.19 19.49
CA ASN A 254 26.87 -2.88 19.47
C ASN A 254 27.61 -3.40 18.21
N ARG A 255 26.91 -3.93 17.20
CA ARG A 255 27.50 -4.49 15.98
C ARG A 255 27.16 -3.64 14.78
N GLN A 256 28.12 -3.48 13.87
CA GLN A 256 27.89 -2.79 12.60
C GLN A 256 27.61 -3.80 11.48
N PHE A 257 26.71 -3.42 10.59
CA PHE A 257 26.32 -4.20 9.42
C PHE A 257 26.22 -3.30 8.20
N GLY A 258 26.42 -3.91 7.02
CA GLY A 258 26.09 -3.30 5.74
C GLY A 258 25.16 -4.23 4.98
N THR A 259 24.19 -3.67 4.27
CA THR A 259 23.29 -4.42 3.40
C THR A 259 22.81 -3.56 2.24
N ARG A 260 22.08 -4.17 1.31
CA ARG A 260 21.31 -3.47 0.27
C ARG A 260 19.83 -3.75 0.46
N ILE A 261 19.03 -2.73 0.43
CA ILE A 261 17.56 -2.82 0.35
C ILE A 261 17.09 -2.35 -1.04
N ASN A 262 16.10 -3.03 -1.62
CA ASN A 262 15.52 -2.63 -2.91
C ASN A 262 14.41 -1.58 -2.71
N LEU A 263 14.66 -0.64 -1.83
CA LEU A 263 13.78 0.45 -1.44
C LEU A 263 14.52 1.77 -1.60
N LEU A 264 13.85 2.78 -2.10
CA LEU A 264 14.34 4.15 -2.17
C LEU A 264 13.76 4.98 -1.03
N CYS A 265 14.36 6.13 -0.78
CA CYS A 265 13.97 7.12 0.21
C CYS A 265 14.32 6.75 1.67
N GLU A 266 14.77 7.76 2.41
CA GLU A 266 15.16 7.62 3.82
C GLU A 266 14.06 7.00 4.68
N PHE A 267 12.79 7.37 4.47
CA PHE A 267 11.69 6.82 5.26
C PHE A 267 11.54 5.29 5.11
N ASN A 268 12.00 4.71 4.01
CA ASN A 268 12.03 3.26 3.82
C ASN A 268 13.18 2.58 4.56
N ILE A 269 14.23 3.31 4.92
CA ILE A 269 15.26 2.82 5.84
C ILE A 269 14.62 2.58 7.22
N TYR A 270 13.80 3.53 7.71
CA TYR A 270 13.05 3.35 8.96
C TYR A 270 12.10 2.15 8.89
N ASN A 271 11.37 1.99 7.78
CA ASN A 271 10.48 0.84 7.58
C ASN A 271 11.24 -0.49 7.63
N TYR A 272 12.41 -0.56 6.99
CA TYR A 272 13.27 -1.75 7.00
C TYR A 272 13.85 -2.03 8.39
N LEU A 273 14.40 -1.01 9.08
CA LEU A 273 14.95 -1.18 10.43
C LEU A 273 13.85 -1.59 11.44
N THR A 274 12.64 -1.06 11.28
CA THR A 274 11.49 -1.48 12.08
C THR A 274 11.17 -2.96 11.84
N SER A 275 11.13 -3.40 10.57
CA SER A 275 10.92 -4.80 10.21
C SER A 275 12.03 -5.71 10.77
N LEU A 276 13.30 -5.29 10.65
CA LEU A 276 14.45 -6.00 11.24
C LEU A 276 14.26 -6.16 12.76
N GLY A 277 13.90 -5.08 13.46
CA GLY A 277 13.63 -5.11 14.89
C GLY A 277 12.49 -6.06 15.27
N LEU A 278 11.39 -6.04 14.51
CA LEU A 278 10.25 -6.94 14.71
C LEU A 278 10.65 -8.41 14.56
N VAL A 279 11.30 -8.77 13.46
CA VAL A 279 11.65 -10.19 13.18
C VAL A 279 12.67 -10.69 14.19
N THR A 280 13.71 -9.91 14.48
CA THR A 280 14.74 -10.31 15.45
C THR A 280 14.18 -10.42 16.88
N SER A 281 13.16 -9.61 17.24
CA SER A 281 12.48 -9.71 18.54
C SER A 281 11.73 -11.02 18.75
N LEU A 282 11.44 -11.75 17.66
CA LEU A 282 10.81 -13.08 17.70
C LEU A 282 11.83 -14.22 17.91
N GLY A 283 13.14 -13.88 17.99
CA GLY A 283 14.22 -14.83 18.26
C GLY A 283 15.03 -15.27 17.04
N PHE A 284 14.81 -14.67 15.86
CA PHE A 284 15.61 -14.96 14.66
C PHE A 284 17.00 -14.30 14.75
N ASP A 285 18.01 -14.97 14.19
CA ASP A 285 19.38 -14.43 14.16
C ASP A 285 19.45 -13.18 13.29
N PRO A 286 20.00 -12.06 13.80
CA PRO A 286 20.06 -10.80 13.06
C PRO A 286 20.79 -10.90 11.71
N LYS A 287 21.83 -11.75 11.59
CA LYS A 287 22.55 -11.93 10.32
C LYS A 287 21.69 -12.61 9.27
N GLU A 288 20.90 -13.61 9.66
CA GLU A 288 19.98 -14.31 8.76
C GLU A 288 18.90 -13.33 8.26
N VAL A 289 18.32 -12.53 9.16
CA VAL A 289 17.34 -11.50 8.82
C VAL A 289 17.93 -10.45 7.88
N ILE A 290 19.15 -9.95 8.15
CA ILE A 290 19.83 -8.97 7.30
C ILE A 290 20.14 -9.55 5.90
N ASN A 291 20.48 -10.82 5.80
CA ASN A 291 20.74 -11.50 4.52
C ASN A 291 19.48 -11.62 3.63
N CYS A 292 18.29 -11.48 4.19
CA CYS A 292 17.04 -11.42 3.41
C CYS A 292 16.84 -10.07 2.70
N ALA A 293 17.43 -8.98 3.21
CA ALA A 293 17.18 -7.62 2.73
C ALA A 293 17.29 -7.42 1.21
N PRO A 294 18.30 -7.96 0.49
CA PRO A 294 18.42 -7.80 -0.95
C PRO A 294 17.33 -8.52 -1.77
N LYS A 295 16.58 -9.43 -1.15
CA LYS A 295 15.50 -10.18 -1.81
C LYS A 295 14.14 -9.53 -1.63
N LEU A 296 13.98 -8.67 -0.63
CA LEU A 296 12.71 -7.99 -0.32
C LEU A 296 12.35 -7.00 -1.44
N LYS A 297 11.07 -6.93 -1.75
CA LYS A 297 10.54 -6.05 -2.81
C LYS A 297 9.70 -4.92 -2.21
N PRO A 298 9.70 -3.74 -2.85
CA PRO A 298 8.76 -2.69 -2.44
C PRO A 298 7.33 -3.18 -2.63
N PRO A 299 6.42 -2.85 -1.69
CA PRO A 299 5.02 -3.16 -1.86
C PRO A 299 4.43 -2.47 -3.09
N LYS A 300 3.43 -3.11 -3.73
CA LYS A 300 2.68 -2.53 -4.85
C LYS A 300 2.17 -1.13 -4.48
N GLY A 301 2.45 -0.13 -5.33
CA GLY A 301 2.01 1.25 -5.12
C GLY A 301 2.61 1.96 -3.90
N ARG A 302 3.77 1.51 -3.43
CA ARG A 302 4.55 2.15 -2.36
C ARG A 302 5.96 2.41 -2.87
N ASN A 303 6.20 3.61 -3.38
CA ASN A 303 7.43 3.99 -4.04
C ASN A 303 7.85 2.98 -5.14
N GLU A 304 6.86 2.53 -5.91
CA GLU A 304 7.02 1.51 -6.94
C GLU A 304 7.63 2.13 -8.20
N VAL A 305 8.84 1.71 -8.55
CA VAL A 305 9.62 2.30 -9.63
C VAL A 305 9.43 1.55 -10.94
N ILE A 306 9.12 2.27 -12.02
CA ILE A 306 9.00 1.76 -13.39
C ILE A 306 9.93 2.55 -14.30
N GLY A 307 10.92 1.88 -14.92
CA GLY A 307 11.87 2.51 -15.84
C GLY A 307 11.27 2.80 -17.21
N ILE A 308 11.54 3.99 -17.77
CA ILE A 308 11.00 4.45 -19.06
C ILE A 308 12.09 5.19 -19.84
N ASN A 309 12.77 4.52 -20.79
CA ASN A 309 13.74 5.17 -21.72
C ASN A 309 14.79 6.05 -21.03
N GLY A 310 15.36 5.63 -19.90
CA GLY A 310 16.33 6.41 -19.13
C GLY A 310 15.73 7.43 -18.16
N ALA A 311 14.40 7.57 -18.14
CA ALA A 311 13.62 8.20 -17.09
C ALA A 311 12.96 7.12 -16.20
N ARG A 312 12.23 7.54 -15.18
CA ARG A 312 11.44 6.64 -14.34
C ARG A 312 10.11 7.25 -13.95
N ALA A 313 9.09 6.41 -13.84
CA ALA A 313 7.85 6.73 -13.17
C ALA A 313 7.84 6.04 -11.79
N ILE A 314 7.34 6.73 -10.77
CA ILE A 314 7.21 6.22 -9.41
C ILE A 314 5.75 6.35 -9.00
N ILE A 315 5.15 5.24 -8.59
CA ILE A 315 3.77 5.17 -8.14
C ILE A 315 3.77 5.06 -6.63
N ASP A 316 3.08 5.98 -5.96
CA ASP A 316 3.00 5.99 -4.51
C ASP A 316 1.61 6.40 -3.98
N TYR A 317 1.29 5.90 -2.81
CA TYR A 317 0.03 6.18 -2.10
C TYR A 317 0.07 7.51 -1.31
N ALA A 318 1.11 8.32 -1.42
CA ALA A 318 1.23 9.60 -0.72
C ALA A 318 0.03 10.51 -0.99
N HIS A 319 -0.79 10.73 0.04
CA HIS A 319 -2.05 11.47 0.00
C HIS A 319 -2.24 12.40 1.22
N THR A 320 -1.18 12.58 2.00
CA THR A 320 -1.10 13.55 3.10
C THR A 320 0.02 14.55 2.83
N PRO A 321 -0.03 15.78 3.38
CA PRO A 321 1.03 16.77 3.21
C PRO A 321 2.43 16.22 3.49
N ASP A 322 2.64 15.60 4.66
CA ASP A 322 3.91 15.00 5.07
C ASP A 322 4.41 13.92 4.09
N ALA A 323 3.50 13.03 3.62
CA ALA A 323 3.89 11.99 2.68
C ALA A 323 4.28 12.55 1.30
N VAL A 324 3.55 13.56 0.81
CA VAL A 324 3.87 14.25 -0.47
C VAL A 324 5.21 14.97 -0.37
N GLU A 325 5.47 15.66 0.73
CA GLU A 325 6.75 16.34 0.97
C GLU A 325 7.92 15.34 0.98
N LYS A 326 7.79 14.27 1.75
CA LYS A 326 8.83 13.23 1.89
C LYS A 326 9.13 12.51 0.59
N ILE A 327 8.11 12.14 -0.18
CA ILE A 327 8.34 11.40 -1.43
C ILE A 327 9.00 12.28 -2.49
N ILE A 328 8.63 13.55 -2.61
CA ILE A 328 9.25 14.48 -3.57
C ILE A 328 10.69 14.78 -3.15
N SER A 329 10.93 15.16 -1.89
CA SER A 329 12.26 15.53 -1.38
C SER A 329 13.25 14.36 -1.48
N SER A 330 12.84 13.16 -1.05
CA SER A 330 13.71 11.98 -1.12
C SER A 330 14.02 11.55 -2.55
N ASN A 331 13.10 11.73 -3.50
CA ASN A 331 13.36 11.42 -4.89
C ASN A 331 14.22 12.47 -5.57
N ARG A 332 14.31 13.71 -5.03
CA ARG A 332 15.23 14.74 -5.52
C ARG A 332 16.69 14.31 -5.41
N GLU A 333 17.08 13.60 -4.36
CA GLU A 333 18.45 13.12 -4.13
C GLU A 333 18.96 12.18 -5.23
N VAL A 334 18.07 11.43 -5.86
CA VAL A 334 18.38 10.40 -6.86
C VAL A 334 17.88 10.75 -8.27
N THR A 335 17.36 11.97 -8.48
CA THR A 335 16.91 12.47 -9.77
C THR A 335 17.95 13.41 -10.38
N THR A 336 18.52 13.05 -11.52
CA THR A 336 19.49 13.89 -12.22
C THR A 336 18.86 14.96 -13.11
N GLY A 337 17.61 14.76 -13.51
CA GLY A 337 16.80 15.67 -14.31
C GLY A 337 15.71 16.35 -13.48
N ARG A 338 14.55 16.52 -14.09
CA ARG A 338 13.39 17.16 -13.47
C ARG A 338 12.57 16.17 -12.66
N ILE A 339 11.91 16.67 -11.62
CA ILE A 339 10.78 15.99 -10.98
C ILE A 339 9.49 16.58 -11.52
N ILE A 340 8.67 15.75 -12.13
CA ILE A 340 7.31 16.06 -12.54
C ILE A 340 6.37 15.30 -11.61
N THR A 341 5.44 16.00 -10.94
CA THR A 341 4.52 15.38 -9.96
C THR A 341 3.09 15.43 -10.45
N ILE A 342 2.41 14.29 -10.43
CA ILE A 342 0.97 14.16 -10.66
C ILE A 342 0.33 13.90 -9.31
N VAL A 343 -0.58 14.79 -8.87
CA VAL A 343 -1.21 14.68 -7.55
C VAL A 343 -2.63 15.21 -7.56
N GLY A 344 -3.50 14.57 -6.79
CA GLY A 344 -4.87 14.99 -6.53
C GLY A 344 -5.27 14.76 -5.08
N CYS A 345 -6.48 15.15 -4.73
CA CYS A 345 -7.05 14.92 -3.41
C CYS A 345 -8.41 14.21 -3.52
N GLY A 346 -8.70 13.34 -2.54
CA GLY A 346 -10.00 12.68 -2.48
C GLY A 346 -11.12 13.60 -2.00
N GLY A 347 -12.31 13.46 -2.61
CA GLY A 347 -13.54 14.08 -2.13
C GLY A 347 -14.09 13.39 -0.88
N ASN A 348 -14.99 14.05 -0.14
CA ASN A 348 -15.55 13.59 1.15
C ASN A 348 -14.44 13.19 2.14
N ARG A 349 -13.36 13.95 2.16
CA ARG A 349 -12.21 13.85 3.05
C ARG A 349 -11.85 15.24 3.56
N ASP A 350 -10.91 15.31 4.51
CA ASP A 350 -10.42 16.56 5.06
C ASP A 350 -10.02 17.56 3.96
N PRO A 351 -10.72 18.70 3.81
CA PRO A 351 -10.41 19.69 2.79
C PRO A 351 -9.23 20.59 3.16
N LEU A 352 -8.85 20.66 4.45
CA LEU A 352 -7.81 21.58 4.93
C LEU A 352 -6.43 21.19 4.39
N LYS A 353 -6.20 19.93 4.14
CA LYS A 353 -4.94 19.44 3.55
C LYS A 353 -4.77 19.79 2.07
N ARG A 354 -5.85 20.10 1.33
CA ARG A 354 -5.80 20.34 -0.13
C ARG A 354 -4.86 21.47 -0.51
N PRO A 355 -5.00 22.71 0.04
CA PRO A 355 -4.09 23.80 -0.29
C PRO A 355 -2.65 23.54 0.20
N ILE A 356 -2.47 22.82 1.31
CA ILE A 356 -1.15 22.49 1.83
C ILE A 356 -0.42 21.55 0.86
N MET A 357 -1.11 20.52 0.37
CA MET A 357 -0.56 19.59 -0.63
C MET A 357 -0.24 20.30 -1.95
N GLY A 358 -1.10 21.22 -2.40
CA GLY A 358 -0.85 22.04 -3.58
C GLY A 358 0.43 22.88 -3.45
N ASN A 359 0.59 23.57 -2.31
CA ASN A 359 1.80 24.35 -2.01
C ASN A 359 3.07 23.48 -1.99
N ILE A 360 3.04 22.34 -1.29
CA ILE A 360 4.19 21.43 -1.21
C ILE A 360 4.58 20.91 -2.60
N ALA A 361 3.61 20.41 -3.36
CA ALA A 361 3.87 19.85 -4.67
C ALA A 361 4.48 20.88 -5.63
N SER A 362 3.94 22.10 -5.68
CA SER A 362 4.45 23.17 -6.58
C SER A 362 5.82 23.69 -6.16
N ASN A 363 6.11 23.79 -4.86
CA ASN A 363 7.40 24.29 -4.38
C ASN A 363 8.55 23.27 -4.55
N LEU A 364 8.27 21.97 -4.46
CA LEU A 364 9.31 20.94 -4.46
C LEU A 364 9.50 20.25 -5.81
N SER A 365 8.56 20.41 -6.75
CA SER A 365 8.63 19.83 -8.08
C SER A 365 9.03 20.85 -9.14
N ASP A 366 9.68 20.42 -10.21
CA ASP A 366 9.96 21.29 -11.37
C ASP A 366 8.69 21.53 -12.20
N PHE A 367 7.73 20.61 -12.15
CA PHE A 367 6.41 20.79 -12.77
C PHE A 367 5.36 19.92 -12.08
N VAL A 368 4.12 20.41 -11.97
CA VAL A 368 3.01 19.68 -11.35
C VAL A 368 1.83 19.56 -12.28
N ILE A 369 1.21 18.39 -12.30
CA ILE A 369 -0.09 18.16 -12.93
C ILE A 369 -1.10 17.86 -11.82
N PHE A 370 -1.99 18.82 -11.54
CA PHE A 370 -3.08 18.63 -10.61
C PHE A 370 -4.23 17.92 -11.29
N THR A 371 -4.69 16.82 -10.71
CA THR A 371 -5.68 15.92 -11.30
C THR A 371 -6.63 15.35 -10.23
N ASP A 372 -7.63 14.60 -10.66
CA ASP A 372 -8.49 13.86 -9.76
C ASP A 372 -7.77 12.66 -9.12
N ASP A 373 -8.23 12.37 -7.90
CA ASP A 373 -7.98 11.11 -7.20
C ASP A 373 -9.28 10.27 -7.19
N ASN A 374 -10.04 10.31 -6.11
CA ASN A 374 -11.39 9.75 -5.96
C ASN A 374 -12.34 10.91 -5.61
N PRO A 375 -12.99 11.58 -6.56
CA PRO A 375 -13.84 12.74 -6.28
C PRO A 375 -15.06 12.38 -5.43
N ARG A 376 -15.52 11.12 -5.46
CA ARG A 376 -16.71 10.66 -4.73
C ARG A 376 -17.93 11.54 -5.04
N GLU A 377 -18.63 12.03 -4.01
CA GLU A 377 -19.83 12.87 -4.18
C GLU A 377 -19.51 14.38 -4.32
N GLU A 378 -18.23 14.79 -4.23
CA GLU A 378 -17.84 16.18 -4.47
C GLU A 378 -17.58 16.45 -5.96
N ASN A 379 -17.74 17.72 -6.36
CA ASN A 379 -17.37 18.14 -7.71
C ASN A 379 -15.84 18.18 -7.84
N GLU A 380 -15.31 17.52 -8.85
CA GLU A 380 -13.87 17.41 -9.13
C GLU A 380 -13.18 18.77 -9.27
N LEU A 381 -13.84 19.72 -9.96
CA LEU A 381 -13.29 21.07 -10.16
C LEU A 381 -13.23 21.88 -8.87
N ASP A 382 -14.12 21.63 -7.91
CA ASP A 382 -14.08 22.33 -6.63
C ASP A 382 -12.95 21.81 -5.75
N ILE A 383 -12.67 20.49 -5.80
CA ILE A 383 -11.48 19.88 -5.16
C ILE A 383 -10.20 20.50 -5.73
N LEU A 384 -10.11 20.62 -7.07
CA LEU A 384 -8.95 21.21 -7.73
C LEU A 384 -8.79 22.70 -7.39
N LYS A 385 -9.88 23.47 -7.32
CA LYS A 385 -9.84 24.87 -6.86
C LYS A 385 -9.29 24.97 -5.42
N ASP A 386 -9.67 24.06 -4.53
CA ASP A 386 -9.16 24.06 -3.16
C ASP A 386 -7.66 23.79 -3.12
N ILE A 387 -7.16 22.87 -3.94
CA ILE A 387 -5.72 22.60 -4.07
C ILE A 387 -5.00 23.86 -4.54
N LEU A 388 -5.53 24.53 -5.58
CA LEU A 388 -4.91 25.72 -6.18
C LEU A 388 -4.87 26.94 -5.24
N LYS A 389 -5.69 27.02 -4.20
CA LYS A 389 -5.59 28.07 -3.18
C LYS A 389 -4.21 28.12 -2.47
N GLY A 390 -3.50 26.99 -2.43
CA GLY A 390 -2.18 26.91 -1.83
C GLY A 390 -1.02 27.12 -2.81
N VAL A 391 -1.28 27.08 -4.10
CA VAL A 391 -0.25 27.15 -5.15
C VAL A 391 0.15 28.60 -5.39
N LYS A 392 1.45 28.88 -5.32
CA LYS A 392 2.02 30.21 -5.53
C LYS A 392 2.90 30.30 -6.79
N GLU A 393 3.40 29.14 -7.24
CA GLU A 393 4.26 29.00 -8.40
C GLU A 393 3.42 28.84 -9.67
N ASP A 394 3.98 29.14 -10.84
CA ASP A 394 3.33 29.01 -12.14
C ASP A 394 3.80 27.74 -12.93
N ASN A 395 4.45 26.82 -12.25
CA ASN A 395 5.02 25.58 -12.78
C ASN A 395 4.01 24.42 -12.80
N PHE A 396 2.75 24.69 -13.10
CA PHE A 396 1.73 23.64 -13.07
C PHE A 396 0.77 23.68 -14.26
N MET A 397 0.03 22.59 -14.42
CA MET A 397 -1.19 22.51 -15.22
C MET A 397 -2.28 21.77 -14.44
N VAL A 398 -3.53 21.95 -14.86
CA VAL A 398 -4.69 21.24 -14.34
C VAL A 398 -5.25 20.35 -15.44
N GLU A 399 -5.35 19.05 -15.16
CA GLU A 399 -6.01 18.07 -16.03
C GLU A 399 -6.87 17.16 -15.14
N PRO A 400 -8.18 17.38 -15.07
CA PRO A 400 -9.07 16.61 -14.20
C PRO A 400 -9.06 15.11 -14.53
N ASP A 401 -9.05 14.74 -15.81
CA ASP A 401 -8.96 13.35 -16.24
C ASP A 401 -7.57 12.76 -15.90
N ARG A 402 -7.53 11.91 -14.86
CA ARG A 402 -6.28 11.33 -14.36
C ARG A 402 -5.52 10.52 -15.42
N ARG A 403 -6.22 9.86 -16.33
CA ARG A 403 -5.59 9.14 -17.45
C ARG A 403 -4.85 10.08 -18.38
N LYS A 404 -5.48 11.21 -18.72
CA LYS A 404 -4.84 12.23 -19.53
C LYS A 404 -3.69 12.91 -18.80
N ALA A 405 -3.82 13.15 -17.49
CA ALA A 405 -2.77 13.69 -16.66
C ALA A 405 -1.53 12.79 -16.67
N ILE A 406 -1.70 11.47 -16.46
CA ILE A 406 -0.62 10.50 -16.51
C ILE A 406 0.03 10.46 -17.90
N ASN A 407 -0.76 10.38 -18.98
CA ASN A 407 -0.23 10.40 -20.34
C ASN A 407 0.52 11.71 -20.66
N SER A 408 0.05 12.86 -20.16
CA SER A 408 0.74 14.14 -20.32
C SER A 408 2.09 14.15 -19.60
N GLY A 409 2.14 13.68 -18.35
CA GLY A 409 3.38 13.54 -17.59
C GLY A 409 4.38 12.60 -18.29
N LEU A 410 3.92 11.44 -18.77
CA LEU A 410 4.75 10.47 -19.49
C LEU A 410 5.30 11.01 -20.81
N ASN A 411 4.58 11.89 -21.50
CA ASN A 411 5.05 12.56 -22.71
C ASN A 411 6.07 13.68 -22.42
N MET A 412 6.07 14.24 -21.21
CA MET A 412 6.97 15.32 -20.80
C MET A 412 8.35 14.84 -20.34
N ILE A 413 8.46 13.61 -19.81
CA ILE A 413 9.72 13.12 -19.23
C ILE A 413 10.79 12.86 -20.28
N LYS A 414 12.03 13.15 -19.89
CA LYS A 414 13.26 12.91 -20.65
C LYS A 414 14.20 12.03 -19.85
N PRO A 415 15.24 11.42 -20.46
CA PRO A 415 16.24 10.69 -19.71
C PRO A 415 16.78 11.49 -18.51
N GLY A 416 16.82 10.87 -17.33
CA GLY A 416 17.17 11.51 -16.06
C GLY A 416 16.01 12.09 -15.26
N ASP A 417 14.83 12.32 -15.89
CA ASP A 417 13.64 12.82 -15.20
C ASP A 417 12.96 11.73 -14.35
N THR A 418 12.28 12.18 -13.30
CA THR A 418 11.39 11.35 -12.47
C THR A 418 9.97 11.88 -12.54
N LEU A 419 9.02 11.02 -12.93
CA LEU A 419 7.58 11.27 -12.84
C LEU A 419 7.04 10.64 -11.56
N LEU A 420 6.56 11.45 -10.63
CA LEU A 420 5.87 10.98 -9.42
C LEU A 420 4.36 10.95 -9.68
N ILE A 421 3.73 9.80 -9.48
CA ILE A 421 2.27 9.61 -9.60
C ILE A 421 1.74 9.27 -8.22
N LEU A 422 1.11 10.27 -7.57
CA LEU A 422 0.80 10.24 -6.15
C LEU A 422 -0.71 10.15 -5.88
N GLY A 423 -1.07 9.56 -4.74
CA GLY A 423 -2.41 9.49 -4.19
C GLY A 423 -3.00 8.08 -4.18
N LYS A 424 -3.07 7.41 -5.32
CA LYS A 424 -3.75 6.11 -5.47
C LYS A 424 -2.88 4.91 -5.14
N GLY A 425 -1.58 4.97 -5.47
CA GLY A 425 -0.66 3.86 -5.19
C GLY A 425 -1.15 2.52 -5.75
N HIS A 426 -1.53 1.60 -4.86
CA HIS A 426 -1.99 0.25 -5.19
C HIS A 426 -3.46 0.17 -5.61
N GLU A 427 -4.25 1.25 -5.44
CA GLU A 427 -5.66 1.25 -5.82
C GLU A 427 -5.83 0.99 -7.31
N ASP A 428 -6.74 0.09 -7.67
CA ASP A 428 -7.10 -0.26 -9.04
C ASP A 428 -8.48 0.27 -9.45
N TYR A 429 -8.96 1.30 -8.74
CA TYR A 429 -10.26 1.91 -8.98
C TYR A 429 -10.24 3.42 -8.77
N GLN A 430 -11.23 4.10 -9.35
CA GLN A 430 -11.62 5.47 -9.08
C GLN A 430 -13.10 5.50 -8.65
N ILE A 431 -13.40 6.25 -7.57
CA ILE A 431 -14.77 6.41 -7.08
C ILE A 431 -15.32 7.73 -7.58
N ILE A 432 -16.36 7.67 -8.40
CA ILE A 432 -17.09 8.83 -8.95
C ILE A 432 -18.55 8.71 -8.48
N GLY A 433 -19.03 9.67 -7.74
CA GLY A 433 -20.31 9.52 -7.01
C GLY A 433 -20.19 8.36 -6.01
N LYS A 434 -21.06 7.37 -6.17
CA LYS A 434 -21.09 6.12 -5.38
C LYS A 434 -20.55 4.92 -6.15
N GLU A 435 -20.18 5.10 -7.40
CA GLU A 435 -19.74 4.04 -8.28
C GLU A 435 -18.22 3.88 -8.27
N LYS A 436 -17.77 2.63 -8.32
CA LYS A 436 -16.37 2.25 -8.36
C LYS A 436 -16.03 1.83 -9.78
N HIS A 437 -15.19 2.59 -10.47
CA HIS A 437 -14.73 2.32 -11.82
C HIS A 437 -13.31 1.77 -11.78
N HIS A 438 -13.00 0.79 -12.63
CA HIS A 438 -11.63 0.27 -12.73
C HIS A 438 -10.69 1.34 -13.27
N PHE A 439 -9.59 1.60 -12.54
CA PHE A 439 -8.54 2.54 -12.90
C PHE A 439 -7.28 2.26 -12.08
N SER A 440 -6.15 2.03 -12.72
CA SER A 440 -4.87 1.80 -12.06
C SER A 440 -3.77 2.68 -12.66
N ASP A 441 -3.11 3.48 -11.82
CA ASP A 441 -1.96 4.29 -12.23
C ASP A 441 -0.88 3.43 -12.91
N LYS A 442 -0.63 2.24 -12.39
CA LYS A 442 0.35 1.30 -12.93
C LYS A 442 -0.01 0.80 -14.32
N GLU A 443 -1.27 0.41 -14.52
CA GLU A 443 -1.74 -0.06 -15.83
C GLU A 443 -1.65 1.03 -16.90
N GLU A 444 -1.91 2.30 -16.55
CA GLU A 444 -1.76 3.43 -17.47
C GLU A 444 -0.28 3.61 -17.88
N VAL A 445 0.66 3.51 -16.95
CA VAL A 445 2.11 3.59 -17.24
C VAL A 445 2.55 2.41 -18.12
N GLU A 446 2.13 1.19 -17.77
CA GLU A 446 2.47 -0.03 -18.53
C GLU A 446 1.88 0.01 -19.94
N ALA A 447 0.64 0.46 -20.11
CA ALA A 447 0.00 0.63 -21.42
C ALA A 447 0.75 1.66 -22.29
N TYR A 448 1.22 2.75 -21.69
CA TYR A 448 2.06 3.73 -22.38
C TYR A 448 3.38 3.12 -22.87
N ILE A 449 4.07 2.36 -22.02
CA ILE A 449 5.32 1.66 -22.36
C ILE A 449 5.09 0.67 -23.50
N GLN A 450 3.99 -0.08 -23.48
CA GLN A 450 3.65 -1.02 -24.56
C GLN A 450 3.48 -0.30 -25.91
N LYS A 451 2.76 0.85 -25.92
CA LYS A 451 2.61 1.68 -27.13
C LYS A 451 3.95 2.19 -27.65
N LEU A 452 4.82 2.68 -26.75
CA LEU A 452 6.17 3.11 -27.11
C LEU A 452 6.99 2.00 -27.78
N ASN A 453 6.96 0.79 -27.22
CA ASN A 453 7.68 -0.36 -27.74
C ASN A 453 7.15 -0.81 -29.11
N GLN A 454 5.82 -0.81 -29.30
CA GLN A 454 5.20 -1.09 -30.59
C GLN A 454 5.61 -0.07 -31.66
N THR A 455 5.61 1.22 -31.32
CA THR A 455 6.04 2.30 -32.22
C THR A 455 7.52 2.16 -32.61
N LYS A 456 8.41 1.86 -31.64
CA LYS A 456 9.83 1.60 -31.90
C LYS A 456 10.03 0.42 -32.82
N GLN A 457 9.31 -0.69 -32.60
CA GLN A 457 9.39 -1.88 -33.48
C GLN A 457 8.91 -1.57 -34.90
N ALA A 458 7.80 -0.83 -35.03
CA ALA A 458 7.30 -0.41 -36.33
C ALA A 458 8.33 0.49 -37.07
N THR A 459 8.88 1.48 -36.35
CA THR A 459 9.92 2.38 -36.89
C THR A 459 11.17 1.60 -37.31
N TYR A 460 11.62 0.65 -36.49
CA TYR A 460 12.77 -0.20 -36.79
C TYR A 460 12.52 -1.05 -38.05
N LYS A 461 11.34 -1.67 -38.19
CA LYS A 461 10.95 -2.42 -39.39
C LYS A 461 10.93 -1.54 -40.65
N ILE A 462 10.40 -0.31 -40.54
CA ILE A 462 10.39 0.65 -41.67
C ILE A 462 11.81 1.07 -42.01
N THR A 463 12.64 1.38 -41.02
CA THR A 463 14.03 1.80 -41.23
C THR A 463 14.82 0.69 -41.93
N ILE A 464 14.70 -0.57 -41.51
CA ILE A 464 15.33 -1.70 -42.17
C ILE A 464 14.84 -1.81 -43.63
N LYS A 465 13.53 -1.73 -43.88
CA LYS A 465 12.99 -1.75 -45.26
C LYS A 465 13.55 -0.64 -46.11
N VAL A 466 13.68 0.58 -45.59
CA VAL A 466 14.24 1.73 -46.34
C VAL A 466 15.73 1.56 -46.60
N ILE A 467 16.53 1.10 -45.63
CA ILE A 467 17.95 0.81 -45.80
C ILE A 467 18.12 -0.28 -46.87
N PHE A 468 17.34 -1.34 -46.76
CA PHE A 468 17.40 -2.45 -47.69
C PHE A 468 17.02 -2.03 -49.13
N PHE A 469 15.95 -1.22 -49.27
CA PHE A 469 15.55 -0.65 -50.55
C PHE A 469 16.66 0.25 -51.17
N LYS A 470 17.33 1.06 -50.35
CA LYS A 470 18.47 1.89 -50.82
C LYS A 470 19.66 1.03 -51.25
N LEU A 471 19.97 -0.04 -50.52
CA LEU A 471 21.06 -0.97 -50.85
C LEU A 471 20.75 -1.75 -52.12
N THR A 472 19.54 -2.26 -52.31
CA THR A 472 19.12 -2.94 -53.55
C THR A 472 19.15 -2.01 -54.77
N LYS A 473 18.70 -0.76 -54.61
CA LYS A 473 18.76 0.24 -55.69
C LYS A 473 20.21 0.58 -56.04
N LYS A 474 21.10 0.69 -55.06
CA LYS A 474 22.55 0.93 -55.29
C LYS A 474 23.21 -0.28 -55.98
N PHE A 475 22.83 -1.50 -55.59
CA PHE A 475 23.31 -2.75 -56.20
C PHE A 475 22.82 -2.91 -57.62
N MET A 476 21.56 -2.60 -57.93
CA MET A 476 21.00 -2.62 -59.28
C MET A 476 21.66 -1.60 -60.23
N ASN A 477 21.95 -0.40 -59.73
CA ASN A 477 22.66 0.64 -60.47
C ASN A 477 24.14 0.26 -60.75
N TYR A 478 24.77 -0.52 -59.88
CA TYR A 478 26.15 -0.99 -60.05
C TYR A 478 26.23 -2.16 -61.00
N HIS A 479 25.15 -2.95 -61.19
CA HIS A 479 25.09 -4.14 -62.06
C HIS A 479 24.20 -3.99 -63.29
N GLN A 480 23.99 -2.77 -63.81
CA GLN A 480 23.26 -2.54 -65.06
C GLN A 480 23.86 -3.26 -66.28
N ASN A 481 24.96 -4.06 -66.12
CA ASN A 481 25.63 -4.77 -67.20
C ASN A 481 25.80 -6.29 -67.00
N LYS A 482 25.14 -7.00 -66.10
CA LYS A 482 25.15 -8.48 -66.02
C LYS A 482 23.83 -9.08 -65.57
N ASP A 483 23.16 -9.65 -66.57
CA ASP A 483 21.87 -10.30 -66.51
C ASP A 483 21.73 -11.55 -65.64
N LYS A 484 20.54 -11.80 -65.16
CA LYS A 484 19.93 -12.99 -64.56
C LYS A 484 20.01 -13.17 -63.03
N LEU A 485 21.11 -12.95 -62.34
CA LEU A 485 21.24 -13.17 -60.93
C LEU A 485 20.49 -12.12 -60.10
N SER A 486 20.38 -10.88 -60.58
CA SER A 486 19.67 -9.79 -59.94
C SER A 486 18.14 -10.00 -59.89
N LYS A 487 17.57 -10.65 -60.93
CA LYS A 487 16.12 -10.96 -60.96
C LYS A 487 15.73 -12.11 -60.03
N ILE A 488 16.59 -13.09 -59.83
CA ILE A 488 16.35 -14.23 -58.92
C ILE A 488 16.41 -13.76 -57.47
N TRP A 489 17.33 -12.87 -57.13
CA TRP A 489 17.49 -12.32 -55.79
C TRP A 489 16.32 -11.41 -55.38
N TYR A 490 15.87 -10.55 -56.31
CA TYR A 490 14.72 -9.67 -56.09
C TYR A 490 13.40 -10.45 -55.87
N ASN A 491 13.15 -11.47 -56.66
CA ASN A 491 11.91 -12.27 -56.57
C ASN A 491 11.86 -13.19 -55.33
N ASN A 492 13.01 -13.65 -54.85
CA ASN A 492 13.05 -14.47 -53.59
C ASN A 492 12.92 -13.61 -52.34
N PHE A 493 13.32 -12.36 -52.44
CA PHE A 493 13.25 -11.46 -51.27
C PHE A 493 11.87 -10.87 -51.04
N MET A 494 11.10 -10.59 -52.11
CA MET A 494 9.71 -10.08 -51.98
C MET A 494 8.71 -11.13 -51.51
N LYS A 495 9.13 -12.39 -51.33
CA LYS A 495 8.32 -13.49 -50.77
C LYS A 495 8.50 -13.70 -49.26
N VAL A 496 9.41 -12.99 -48.61
CA VAL A 496 9.76 -13.16 -47.18
C VAL A 496 9.34 -11.93 -46.32
N GLY A 497 8.60 -10.99 -46.90
CA GLY A 497 8.12 -9.77 -46.23
C GLY A 497 6.63 -9.77 -45.93
#